data_9bf801b2335d75f96842b6c34bc772f1
#
_entry.id   9bf801b2335d75f96842b6c34bc772f1
#
_cell.length_a   1.000
_cell.length_b   1.000
_cell.length_c   1.000
_cell.angle_alpha   90.00
_cell.angle_beta   90.00
_cell.angle_gamma   90.00
#
_symmetry.space_group_name_H-M   'P 1'
#
loop_
_entity.id
_entity.type
_entity.pdbx_description
1 polymer ?
#
loop_
_entity_poly.entity_id
_entity_poly.type
_entity_poly.pdbx_seq_one_letter_code
_entity_poly.pdbx_strand_id
1 'polypeptide(L)'
;MKITVPELALVALVGASGSGKSTFARSHFRPTEILSSDFFRGLVRDDENDQSATKDAFDVLHYVAAKRLAAGKMVVVDATNVQPESRKPLVALAREYHCIPVAIVLDLPERVCQDRNKSRPDRDFGPHVVRNHVRSLRQSLRGLEREGFRHVFVLRSEEEIAAATVTREPLYNDRKADHGPFDIIGDIHGCFDELTALLTKLGYAVDGVAVRPPEGRKAVFLGDLVDRGPRSPDVLRLVMGMVADGTALCVPGNHDMKLLRKLRGRDVQITHGLAETREQLAGETPEFVAQVRAFLDGLVSHYVLDGGKLVVAHAGMKAEMQGRGSGKVRDFALYGETTGETDEFGLPVRHNWAAEYRGAATVVYGHTPVPAPEWLNHTLNPRVPRVV
;
A
#
# COMPACT_ATOMS: atom_id res chain seq x y z
N MET A 1 -0.02 -19.09 -16.51
CA MET A 1 0.34 -18.45 -15.22
C MET A 1 -0.66 -17.36 -14.90
N LYS A 2 -1.23 -17.31 -13.66
CA LYS A 2 -2.05 -16.18 -13.20
C LYS A 2 -1.13 -15.08 -12.70
N ILE A 3 -1.26 -13.87 -13.25
CA ILE A 3 -0.54 -12.65 -12.88
C ILE A 3 -1.53 -11.71 -12.22
N THR A 4 -1.39 -11.50 -10.92
CA THR A 4 -2.26 -10.58 -10.18
C THR A 4 -1.55 -9.24 -10.00
N VAL A 5 -2.16 -8.17 -10.48
CA VAL A 5 -1.64 -6.80 -10.33
C VAL A 5 -2.61 -5.94 -9.53
N PRO A 6 -2.12 -5.04 -8.64
CA PRO A 6 -2.98 -4.08 -7.97
C PRO A 6 -3.66 -3.14 -8.98
N GLU A 7 -4.91 -2.75 -8.71
CA GLU A 7 -5.65 -1.79 -9.55
C GLU A 7 -4.91 -0.45 -9.73
N LEU A 8 -4.18 -0.02 -8.70
CA LEU A 8 -3.26 1.10 -8.77
C LEU A 8 -1.82 0.59 -8.74
N ALA A 9 -1.24 0.43 -9.91
CA ALA A 9 0.13 -0.03 -10.10
C ALA A 9 0.83 0.72 -11.22
N LEU A 10 2.16 0.79 -11.14
CA LEU A 10 3.03 1.04 -12.28
C LEU A 10 3.64 -0.31 -12.70
N VAL A 11 3.20 -0.81 -13.85
CA VAL A 11 3.66 -2.06 -14.43
C VAL A 11 4.77 -1.76 -15.44
N ALA A 12 5.98 -2.25 -15.20
CA ALA A 12 7.06 -2.23 -16.17
C ALA A 12 7.09 -3.57 -16.93
N LEU A 13 6.87 -3.55 -18.24
CA LEU A 13 7.19 -4.69 -19.08
C LEU A 13 8.70 -4.72 -19.29
N VAL A 14 9.32 -5.88 -19.10
CA VAL A 14 10.76 -6.07 -19.19
C VAL A 14 11.06 -7.20 -20.15
N GLY A 15 11.95 -6.97 -21.12
CA GLY A 15 12.31 -8.03 -22.08
C GLY A 15 13.04 -7.50 -23.31
N ALA A 16 13.75 -8.38 -24.02
CA ALA A 16 14.46 -8.03 -25.23
C ALA A 16 13.54 -7.54 -26.36
N SER A 17 14.07 -6.82 -27.33
CA SER A 17 13.33 -6.56 -28.59
C SER A 17 12.93 -7.91 -29.21
N GLY A 18 11.71 -8.02 -29.72
CA GLY A 18 11.16 -9.28 -30.25
C GLY A 18 10.59 -10.24 -29.18
N SER A 19 10.66 -9.95 -27.87
CA SER A 19 10.09 -10.84 -26.84
C SER A 19 8.56 -10.84 -26.76
N GLY A 20 7.85 -9.93 -27.46
CA GLY A 20 6.39 -9.89 -27.49
C GLY A 20 5.73 -8.95 -26.49
N LYS A 21 6.48 -8.06 -25.84
CA LYS A 21 5.94 -7.10 -24.83
C LYS A 21 4.73 -6.32 -25.30
N SER A 22 4.81 -5.69 -26.46
CA SER A 22 3.72 -4.85 -27.00
C SER A 22 2.48 -5.67 -27.33
N THR A 23 2.64 -6.92 -27.78
CA THR A 23 1.53 -7.84 -27.97
C THR A 23 0.90 -8.22 -26.64
N PHE A 24 1.73 -8.60 -25.65
CA PHE A 24 1.28 -8.90 -24.29
C PHE A 24 0.54 -7.71 -23.66
N ALA A 25 1.10 -6.49 -23.80
CA ALA A 25 0.46 -5.29 -23.30
C ALA A 25 -0.96 -5.11 -23.88
N ARG A 26 -1.07 -5.17 -25.20
CA ARG A 26 -2.37 -5.00 -25.91
C ARG A 26 -3.39 -6.09 -25.58
N SER A 27 -2.95 -7.32 -25.28
CA SER A 27 -3.83 -8.43 -24.94
C SER A 27 -4.40 -8.34 -23.53
N HIS A 28 -3.71 -7.67 -22.59
CA HIS A 28 -4.05 -7.72 -21.16
C HIS A 28 -4.40 -6.37 -20.53
N PHE A 29 -4.05 -5.25 -21.19
CA PHE A 29 -4.25 -3.90 -20.64
C PHE A 29 -5.02 -3.02 -21.62
N ARG A 30 -5.66 -2.00 -21.07
CA ARG A 30 -6.40 -1.03 -21.89
C ARG A 30 -5.44 -0.16 -22.71
N PRO A 31 -5.80 0.26 -23.91
CA PRO A 31 -4.93 1.14 -24.71
C PRO A 31 -4.49 2.40 -23.99
N THR A 32 -5.37 2.98 -23.15
CA THR A 32 -5.06 4.18 -22.37
C THR A 32 -4.08 3.94 -21.20
N GLU A 33 -3.85 2.70 -20.80
CA GLU A 33 -2.92 2.34 -19.72
C GLU A 33 -1.51 2.10 -20.26
N ILE A 34 -1.38 1.81 -21.56
CA ILE A 34 -0.11 1.42 -22.20
C ILE A 34 0.62 2.67 -22.66
N LEU A 35 1.80 2.90 -22.11
CA LEU A 35 2.74 3.94 -22.51
C LEU A 35 3.93 3.28 -23.20
N SER A 36 3.93 3.32 -24.53
CA SER A 36 4.97 2.71 -25.36
C SER A 36 6.08 3.71 -25.67
N SER A 37 7.34 3.33 -25.42
CA SER A 37 8.49 4.16 -25.79
C SER A 37 8.57 4.41 -27.28
N ASP A 38 8.17 3.44 -28.10
CA ASP A 38 8.15 3.57 -29.56
C ASP A 38 7.12 4.61 -29.98
N PHE A 39 5.89 4.50 -29.48
CA PHE A 39 4.83 5.50 -29.72
C PHE A 39 5.27 6.92 -29.37
N PHE A 40 5.92 7.12 -28.22
CA PHE A 40 6.39 8.44 -27.82
C PHE A 40 7.55 8.95 -28.67
N ARG A 41 8.40 8.07 -29.23
CA ARG A 41 9.39 8.49 -30.25
C ARG A 41 8.70 8.99 -31.51
N GLY A 42 7.72 8.24 -32.01
CA GLY A 42 6.89 8.67 -33.15
C GLY A 42 6.19 10.02 -32.89
N LEU A 43 5.66 10.20 -31.68
CA LEU A 43 4.99 11.46 -31.32
C LEU A 43 5.95 12.67 -31.28
N VAL A 44 7.24 12.44 -30.96
CA VAL A 44 8.26 13.53 -30.85
C VAL A 44 8.96 13.80 -32.17
N ARG A 45 9.13 12.79 -33.05
CA ARG A 45 9.96 12.89 -34.25
C ARG A 45 9.32 12.34 -35.53
N ASP A 46 8.05 11.99 -35.50
CA ASP A 46 7.32 11.35 -36.61
C ASP A 46 7.93 10.01 -37.07
N ASP A 47 8.86 9.43 -36.27
CA ASP A 47 9.50 8.14 -36.50
C ASP A 47 9.69 7.37 -35.20
N GLU A 48 9.00 6.22 -35.06
CA GLU A 48 9.10 5.33 -33.88
C GLU A 48 10.50 4.70 -33.73
N ASN A 49 11.30 4.67 -34.77
CA ASN A 49 12.63 4.07 -34.81
C ASN A 49 13.77 5.06 -34.55
N ASP A 50 13.49 6.36 -34.53
CA ASP A 50 14.52 7.38 -34.26
C ASP A 50 15.02 7.28 -32.82
N GLN A 51 16.18 6.61 -32.65
CA GLN A 51 16.81 6.42 -31.34
C GLN A 51 17.35 7.72 -30.74
N SER A 52 17.57 8.77 -31.57
CA SER A 52 18.05 10.07 -31.09
C SER A 52 16.98 10.77 -30.22
N ALA A 53 15.69 10.47 -30.46
CA ALA A 53 14.55 10.98 -29.71
C ALA A 53 14.32 10.26 -28.36
N THR A 54 15.09 9.21 -28.04
CA THR A 54 14.81 8.33 -26.90
C THR A 54 14.67 9.12 -25.59
N LYS A 55 15.55 10.07 -25.31
CA LYS A 55 15.49 10.87 -24.08
C LYS A 55 14.19 11.68 -24.02
N ASP A 56 13.88 12.44 -25.04
CA ASP A 56 12.68 13.29 -25.10
C ASP A 56 11.40 12.45 -25.03
N ALA A 57 11.38 11.30 -25.70
CA ALA A 57 10.28 10.34 -25.65
C ALA A 57 10.03 9.81 -24.22
N PHE A 58 11.09 9.48 -23.47
CA PHE A 58 10.95 9.07 -22.07
C PHE A 58 10.55 10.22 -21.15
N ASP A 59 10.99 11.44 -21.39
CA ASP A 59 10.57 12.62 -20.61
C ASP A 59 9.05 12.82 -20.75
N VAL A 60 8.50 12.74 -21.96
CA VAL A 60 7.05 12.83 -22.20
C VAL A 60 6.31 11.62 -21.61
N LEU A 61 6.85 10.40 -21.77
CA LEU A 61 6.29 9.19 -21.20
C LEU A 61 6.16 9.30 -19.68
N HIS A 62 7.21 9.72 -18.99
CA HIS A 62 7.21 9.89 -17.54
C HIS A 62 6.23 10.97 -17.10
N TYR A 63 6.13 12.07 -17.86
CA TYR A 63 5.15 13.13 -17.59
C TYR A 63 3.70 12.60 -17.65
N VAL A 64 3.36 11.86 -18.72
CA VAL A 64 2.02 11.25 -18.86
C VAL A 64 1.78 10.21 -17.77
N ALA A 65 2.79 9.37 -17.46
CA ALA A 65 2.72 8.40 -16.38
C ALA A 65 2.42 9.08 -15.03
N ALA A 66 3.13 10.16 -14.70
CA ALA A 66 2.90 10.95 -13.49
C ALA A 66 1.46 11.46 -13.38
N LYS A 67 0.91 12.04 -14.46
CA LYS A 67 -0.49 12.53 -14.49
C LYS A 67 -1.49 11.41 -14.29
N ARG A 68 -1.26 10.25 -14.89
CA ARG A 68 -2.13 9.09 -14.72
C ARG A 68 -2.09 8.55 -13.29
N LEU A 69 -0.90 8.37 -12.72
CA LEU A 69 -0.72 7.90 -11.34
C LEU A 69 -1.30 8.89 -10.33
N ALA A 70 -1.13 10.19 -10.53
CA ALA A 70 -1.78 11.22 -9.72
C ALA A 70 -3.30 11.08 -9.73
N ALA A 71 -3.88 10.80 -10.90
CA ALA A 71 -5.31 10.56 -11.08
C ALA A 71 -5.78 9.16 -10.60
N GLY A 72 -4.93 8.38 -9.92
CA GLY A 72 -5.28 7.03 -9.45
C GLY A 72 -5.47 6.01 -10.58
N LYS A 73 -4.80 6.19 -11.73
CA LYS A 73 -4.91 5.31 -12.90
C LYS A 73 -3.65 4.47 -13.08
N MET A 74 -3.86 3.18 -13.35
CA MET A 74 -2.77 2.26 -13.71
C MET A 74 -1.94 2.77 -14.90
N VAL A 75 -0.65 2.49 -14.85
CA VAL A 75 0.31 2.75 -15.94
C VAL A 75 1.03 1.46 -16.29
N VAL A 76 1.15 1.17 -17.57
CA VAL A 76 1.93 0.05 -18.11
C VAL A 76 2.97 0.61 -19.06
N VAL A 77 4.24 0.50 -18.70
CA VAL A 77 5.35 0.99 -19.52
C VAL A 77 5.83 -0.11 -20.46
N ASP A 78 5.57 0.06 -21.74
CA ASP A 78 6.02 -0.83 -22.81
C ASP A 78 7.32 -0.31 -23.41
N ALA A 79 8.42 -0.75 -22.84
CA ALA A 79 9.79 -0.49 -23.31
C ALA A 79 10.65 -1.74 -23.02
N THR A 80 11.89 -1.79 -23.51
CA THR A 80 12.77 -2.94 -23.24
C THR A 80 13.08 -3.11 -21.77
N ASN A 81 13.36 -2.03 -21.06
CA ASN A 81 13.59 -1.97 -19.59
C ASN A 81 14.57 -3.04 -19.07
N VAL A 82 15.52 -3.50 -19.90
CA VAL A 82 16.42 -4.60 -19.56
C VAL A 82 17.57 -4.18 -18.64
N GLN A 83 17.82 -2.87 -18.54
CA GLN A 83 18.88 -2.32 -17.69
C GLN A 83 18.30 -1.69 -16.41
N PRO A 84 18.99 -1.79 -15.26
CA PRO A 84 18.54 -1.17 -14.01
C PRO A 84 18.32 0.35 -14.14
N GLU A 85 19.15 1.03 -14.93
CA GLU A 85 19.11 2.48 -15.15
C GLU A 85 17.79 2.93 -15.79
N SER A 86 17.23 2.14 -16.71
CA SER A 86 15.94 2.44 -17.34
C SER A 86 14.74 2.17 -16.42
N ARG A 87 14.88 1.29 -15.43
CA ARG A 87 13.83 0.95 -14.46
C ARG A 87 13.82 1.86 -13.23
N LYS A 88 14.98 2.42 -12.86
CA LYS A 88 15.13 3.30 -11.68
C LYS A 88 14.15 4.49 -11.70
N PRO A 89 13.95 5.23 -12.79
CA PRO A 89 12.95 6.30 -12.86
C PRO A 89 11.52 5.80 -12.65
N LEU A 90 11.19 4.60 -13.15
CA LEU A 90 9.86 4.02 -13.01
C LEU A 90 9.55 3.67 -11.55
N VAL A 91 10.50 3.07 -10.86
CA VAL A 91 10.37 2.77 -9.43
C VAL A 91 10.31 4.07 -8.61
N ALA A 92 11.10 5.08 -8.96
CA ALA A 92 11.04 6.39 -8.31
C ALA A 92 9.66 7.03 -8.48
N LEU A 93 9.10 7.01 -9.68
CA LEU A 93 7.77 7.50 -9.97
C LEU A 93 6.68 6.74 -9.19
N ALA A 94 6.75 5.41 -9.14
CA ALA A 94 5.83 4.61 -8.35
C ALA A 94 5.86 4.98 -6.85
N ARG A 95 7.05 5.24 -6.31
CA ARG A 95 7.23 5.68 -4.91
C ARG A 95 6.69 7.09 -4.67
N GLU A 96 6.90 8.01 -5.62
CA GLU A 96 6.40 9.38 -5.54
C GLU A 96 4.88 9.41 -5.45
N TYR A 97 4.21 8.61 -6.27
CA TYR A 97 2.74 8.51 -6.30
C TYR A 97 2.17 7.40 -5.43
N HIS A 98 2.96 6.81 -4.53
CA HIS A 98 2.54 5.80 -3.56
C HIS A 98 1.78 4.62 -4.18
N CYS A 99 2.12 4.22 -5.38
CA CYS A 99 1.57 3.04 -6.05
C CYS A 99 2.56 1.87 -6.05
N ILE A 100 2.04 0.69 -6.37
CA ILE A 100 2.83 -0.54 -6.32
C ILE A 100 3.59 -0.72 -7.64
N PRO A 101 4.94 -0.77 -7.64
CA PRO A 101 5.72 -1.11 -8.82
C PRO A 101 5.71 -2.62 -9.06
N VAL A 102 5.34 -3.01 -10.29
CA VAL A 102 5.23 -4.40 -10.74
C VAL A 102 6.12 -4.58 -11.96
N ALA A 103 6.92 -5.65 -12.01
CA ALA A 103 7.66 -6.06 -13.19
C ALA A 103 7.04 -7.33 -13.81
N ILE A 104 6.71 -7.28 -15.09
CA ILE A 104 6.34 -8.46 -15.89
C ILE A 104 7.45 -8.67 -16.92
N VAL A 105 8.19 -9.77 -16.73
CA VAL A 105 9.39 -10.07 -17.50
C VAL A 105 9.10 -11.15 -18.52
N LEU A 106 9.40 -10.86 -19.78
CA LEU A 106 9.36 -11.81 -20.88
C LEU A 106 10.80 -12.24 -21.20
N ASP A 107 11.27 -13.33 -20.55
CA ASP A 107 12.63 -13.88 -20.68
C ASP A 107 12.66 -15.00 -21.71
N LEU A 108 12.44 -14.66 -22.96
CA LEU A 108 12.48 -15.61 -24.07
C LEU A 108 13.90 -15.92 -24.54
N PRO A 109 14.13 -17.10 -25.14
CA PRO A 109 15.39 -17.44 -25.80
C PRO A 109 15.78 -16.41 -26.87
N GLU A 110 17.08 -16.10 -26.95
CA GLU A 110 17.64 -15.13 -27.90
C GLU A 110 17.19 -15.42 -29.34
N ARG A 111 17.20 -16.71 -29.75
CA ARG A 111 16.79 -17.15 -31.09
C ARG A 111 15.36 -16.69 -31.41
N VAL A 112 14.42 -16.94 -30.51
CA VAL A 112 13.00 -16.53 -30.70
C VAL A 112 12.88 -15.02 -30.86
N CYS A 113 13.58 -14.26 -30.04
CA CYS A 113 13.60 -12.80 -30.12
C CYS A 113 14.20 -12.30 -31.45
N GLN A 114 15.29 -12.93 -31.91
CA GLN A 114 15.92 -12.60 -33.19
C GLN A 114 15.04 -12.92 -34.39
N ASP A 115 14.42 -14.10 -34.44
CA ASP A 115 13.54 -14.53 -35.53
C ASP A 115 12.32 -13.60 -35.65
N ARG A 116 11.72 -13.22 -34.53
CA ARG A 116 10.62 -12.25 -34.49
C ARG A 116 11.06 -10.84 -34.85
N ASN A 117 12.29 -10.43 -34.54
CA ASN A 117 12.81 -9.12 -34.92
C ASN A 117 13.05 -9.04 -36.43
N LYS A 118 13.58 -10.08 -37.05
CA LYS A 118 13.78 -10.17 -38.52
C LYS A 118 12.48 -10.12 -39.32
N SER A 119 11.39 -10.65 -38.76
CA SER A 119 10.08 -10.66 -39.43
C SER A 119 9.35 -9.31 -39.41
N ARG A 120 9.90 -8.29 -38.73
CA ARG A 120 9.34 -6.95 -38.66
C ARG A 120 9.92 -6.07 -39.76
N PRO A 121 9.10 -5.61 -40.74
CA PRO A 121 9.58 -4.82 -41.87
C PRO A 121 9.99 -3.40 -41.48
N ASP A 122 9.54 -2.93 -40.32
CA ASP A 122 9.71 -1.57 -39.80
C ASP A 122 10.92 -1.41 -38.85
N ARG A 123 11.69 -2.50 -38.59
CA ARG A 123 12.81 -2.47 -37.63
C ARG A 123 14.04 -3.21 -38.16
N ASP A 124 15.08 -2.47 -38.39
CA ASP A 124 16.41 -3.04 -38.75
C ASP A 124 17.38 -2.95 -37.57
N PHE A 125 17.08 -3.67 -36.49
CA PHE A 125 18.05 -3.85 -35.42
C PHE A 125 18.94 -5.07 -35.71
N GLY A 126 20.24 -4.84 -35.82
CA GLY A 126 21.19 -5.92 -35.99
C GLY A 126 21.10 -6.96 -34.86
N PRO A 127 21.46 -8.25 -35.12
CA PRO A 127 21.37 -9.33 -34.12
C PRO A 127 22.09 -9.05 -32.81
N HIS A 128 23.13 -8.20 -32.84
CA HIS A 128 23.90 -7.81 -31.67
C HIS A 128 23.07 -7.02 -30.64
N VAL A 129 22.07 -6.24 -31.08
CA VAL A 129 21.19 -5.47 -30.19
C VAL A 129 20.32 -6.41 -29.35
N VAL A 130 19.69 -7.38 -30.00
CA VAL A 130 18.87 -8.39 -29.32
C VAL A 130 19.71 -9.22 -28.34
N ARG A 131 20.91 -9.63 -28.75
CA ARG A 131 21.86 -10.38 -27.88
C ARG A 131 22.23 -9.55 -26.64
N ASN A 132 22.54 -8.26 -26.81
CA ASN A 132 22.86 -7.38 -25.69
C ASN A 132 21.66 -7.21 -24.76
N HIS A 133 20.43 -7.08 -25.27
CA HIS A 133 19.23 -7.01 -24.43
C HIS A 133 19.04 -8.29 -23.60
N VAL A 134 19.16 -9.48 -24.22
CA VAL A 134 19.03 -10.76 -23.51
C VAL A 134 20.08 -10.90 -22.43
N ARG A 135 21.35 -10.53 -22.73
CA ARG A 135 22.43 -10.57 -21.76
C ARG A 135 22.17 -9.63 -20.58
N SER A 136 21.82 -8.37 -20.84
CA SER A 136 21.52 -7.37 -19.80
C SER A 136 20.34 -7.79 -18.94
N LEU A 137 19.27 -8.34 -19.54
CA LEU A 137 18.15 -8.88 -18.81
C LEU A 137 18.58 -9.97 -17.81
N ARG A 138 19.30 -10.98 -18.28
CA ARG A 138 19.74 -12.12 -17.45
C ARG A 138 20.66 -11.69 -16.30
N GLN A 139 21.53 -10.72 -16.54
CA GLN A 139 22.40 -10.15 -15.51
C GLN A 139 21.65 -9.41 -14.43
N SER A 140 20.57 -8.70 -14.77
CA SER A 140 19.81 -7.84 -13.85
C SER A 140 18.56 -8.49 -13.25
N LEU A 141 18.11 -9.64 -13.79
CA LEU A 141 16.84 -10.28 -13.42
C LEU A 141 16.70 -10.52 -11.90
N ARG A 142 17.78 -11.03 -11.26
CA ARG A 142 17.79 -11.31 -9.82
C ARG A 142 17.78 -10.06 -8.93
N GLY A 143 17.97 -8.88 -9.52
CA GLY A 143 18.03 -7.60 -8.82
C GLY A 143 16.69 -6.87 -8.72
N LEU A 144 15.67 -7.26 -9.47
CA LEU A 144 14.42 -6.52 -9.62
C LEU A 144 13.72 -6.19 -8.28
N GLU A 145 13.64 -7.14 -7.37
CA GLU A 145 13.05 -6.91 -6.04
C GLU A 145 13.89 -5.90 -5.22
N ARG A 146 15.23 -5.98 -5.31
CA ARG A 146 16.14 -5.05 -4.64
C ARG A 146 16.09 -3.64 -5.25
N GLU A 147 15.78 -3.52 -6.54
CA GLU A 147 15.52 -2.24 -7.22
C GLU A 147 14.25 -1.58 -6.68
N GLY A 148 13.33 -2.38 -6.13
CA GLY A 148 12.11 -1.91 -5.47
C GLY A 148 10.81 -2.38 -6.11
N PHE A 149 10.84 -3.27 -7.09
CA PHE A 149 9.63 -3.93 -7.58
C PHE A 149 9.04 -4.81 -6.50
N ARG A 150 7.76 -4.59 -6.19
CA ARG A 150 7.05 -5.36 -5.14
C ARG A 150 6.60 -6.72 -5.63
N HIS A 151 6.24 -6.81 -6.90
CA HIS A 151 5.85 -8.06 -7.57
C HIS A 151 6.69 -8.22 -8.84
N VAL A 152 7.24 -9.41 -9.02
CA VAL A 152 8.04 -9.77 -10.19
C VAL A 152 7.48 -11.06 -10.76
N PHE A 153 6.99 -11.02 -11.99
CA PHE A 153 6.48 -12.17 -12.73
C PHE A 153 7.40 -12.45 -13.90
N VAL A 154 7.88 -13.68 -14.04
CA VAL A 154 8.81 -14.06 -15.12
C VAL A 154 8.20 -15.14 -15.98
N LEU A 155 8.02 -14.85 -17.28
CA LEU A 155 7.52 -15.75 -18.31
C LEU A 155 8.69 -16.16 -19.21
N ARG A 156 8.98 -17.46 -19.30
CA ARG A 156 10.19 -18.01 -19.93
C ARG A 156 9.96 -18.69 -21.27
N SER A 157 8.70 -18.93 -21.63
CA SER A 157 8.38 -19.56 -22.90
C SER A 157 7.20 -18.89 -23.60
N GLU A 158 7.02 -19.20 -24.88
CA GLU A 158 5.88 -18.70 -25.68
C GLU A 158 4.56 -19.26 -25.14
N GLU A 159 4.58 -20.50 -24.67
CA GLU A 159 3.42 -21.16 -24.06
C GLU A 159 3.05 -20.49 -22.73
N GLU A 160 4.02 -20.15 -21.89
CA GLU A 160 3.76 -19.41 -20.64
C GLU A 160 3.15 -18.04 -20.93
N ILE A 161 3.64 -17.33 -21.95
CA ILE A 161 3.11 -16.03 -22.36
C ILE A 161 1.68 -16.17 -22.89
N ALA A 162 1.43 -17.16 -23.75
CA ALA A 162 0.11 -17.40 -24.33
C ALA A 162 -0.93 -17.82 -23.27
N ALA A 163 -0.49 -18.62 -22.28
CA ALA A 163 -1.36 -19.10 -21.19
C ALA A 163 -1.45 -18.11 -20.01
N ALA A 164 -0.75 -16.98 -20.06
CA ALA A 164 -0.81 -15.98 -18.99
C ALA A 164 -2.17 -15.28 -18.95
N THR A 165 -2.67 -15.09 -17.75
CA THR A 165 -3.87 -14.28 -17.50
C THR A 165 -3.54 -13.19 -16.51
N VAL A 166 -3.88 -11.94 -16.82
CA VAL A 166 -3.68 -10.79 -15.91
C VAL A 166 -5.01 -10.46 -15.24
N THR A 167 -5.03 -10.56 -13.91
CA THR A 167 -6.17 -10.17 -13.08
C THR A 167 -5.81 -8.94 -12.27
N ARG A 168 -6.81 -8.11 -11.98
CA ARG A 168 -6.65 -6.92 -11.14
C ARG A 168 -7.31 -7.19 -9.79
N GLU A 169 -6.63 -6.76 -8.74
CA GLU A 169 -7.17 -6.84 -7.39
C GLU A 169 -7.08 -5.47 -6.73
N PRO A 170 -8.11 -5.07 -5.98
CA PRO A 170 -8.03 -3.89 -5.13
C PRO A 170 -6.82 -3.98 -4.19
N LEU A 171 -6.27 -2.84 -3.78
CA LEU A 171 -5.29 -2.86 -2.71
C LEU A 171 -5.95 -3.36 -1.41
N TYR A 172 -5.16 -3.95 -0.52
CA TYR A 172 -5.59 -4.50 0.76
C TYR A 172 -6.33 -3.51 1.66
N ASN A 173 -6.15 -2.20 1.45
CA ASN A 173 -6.84 -1.13 2.16
C ASN A 173 -8.10 -0.62 1.43
N ASP A 174 -8.40 -1.11 0.24
CA ASP A 174 -9.62 -0.79 -0.49
C ASP A 174 -10.75 -1.74 -0.05
N ARG A 175 -11.62 -1.23 0.79
CA ARG A 175 -12.80 -1.90 1.32
C ARG A 175 -14.07 -1.12 0.97
N LYS A 176 -14.08 -0.48 -0.19
CA LYS A 176 -15.22 0.33 -0.67
C LYS A 176 -16.53 -0.43 -0.75
N ALA A 177 -16.47 -1.75 -0.89
CA ALA A 177 -17.65 -2.61 -0.86
C ALA A 177 -18.25 -2.78 0.55
N ASP A 178 -17.49 -2.47 1.61
CA ASP A 178 -17.98 -2.51 2.98
C ASP A 178 -18.77 -1.22 3.24
N HIS A 179 -20.07 -1.37 3.47
CA HIS A 179 -20.98 -0.29 3.81
C HIS A 179 -21.38 -0.34 5.27
N GLY A 180 -21.63 0.85 5.87
CA GLY A 180 -22.07 0.97 7.24
C GLY A 180 -23.50 0.49 7.50
N PRO A 181 -23.97 0.62 8.74
CA PRO A 181 -23.40 1.52 9.75
C PRO A 181 -22.13 0.98 10.41
N PHE A 182 -21.17 1.89 10.64
CA PHE A 182 -19.93 1.61 11.34
C PHE A 182 -19.90 2.27 12.72
N ASP A 183 -19.42 1.53 13.74
CA ASP A 183 -19.06 2.07 15.04
C ASP A 183 -17.53 2.26 15.06
N ILE A 184 -17.08 3.50 14.96
CA ILE A 184 -15.65 3.83 14.88
C ILE A 184 -15.16 4.17 16.28
N ILE A 185 -14.20 3.38 16.79
CA ILE A 185 -13.71 3.43 18.17
C ILE A 185 -12.24 3.90 18.11
N GLY A 186 -11.95 4.98 18.84
CA GLY A 186 -10.61 5.58 18.94
C GLY A 186 -9.65 4.74 19.79
N ASP A 187 -8.59 5.42 20.26
CA ASP A 187 -7.51 4.84 21.05
C ASP A 187 -8.07 4.19 22.34
N ILE A 188 -7.69 2.93 22.58
CA ILE A 188 -8.23 2.12 23.67
C ILE A 188 -7.26 2.00 24.85
N HIS A 189 -5.96 1.88 24.53
CA HIS A 189 -4.89 1.88 25.51
C HIS A 189 -5.09 0.91 26.68
N GLY A 190 -5.44 -0.36 26.41
CA GLY A 190 -5.58 -1.38 27.45
C GLY A 190 -6.75 -1.17 28.41
N CYS A 191 -7.65 -0.22 28.14
CA CYS A 191 -8.86 0.08 28.92
C CYS A 191 -10.00 -0.86 28.52
N PHE A 192 -9.90 -2.12 28.96
CA PHE A 192 -10.84 -3.19 28.57
C PHE A 192 -12.24 -2.97 29.13
N ASP A 193 -12.35 -2.52 30.38
CA ASP A 193 -13.65 -2.37 31.05
C ASP A 193 -14.43 -1.21 30.43
N GLU A 194 -13.76 -0.13 30.07
CA GLU A 194 -14.36 1.01 29.36
C GLU A 194 -14.77 0.62 27.93
N LEU A 195 -13.94 -0.18 27.24
CA LEU A 195 -14.27 -0.69 25.92
C LEU A 195 -15.52 -1.57 25.96
N THR A 196 -15.61 -2.51 26.88
CA THR A 196 -16.78 -3.40 27.01
C THR A 196 -18.03 -2.67 27.43
N ALA A 197 -17.93 -1.66 28.31
CA ALA A 197 -19.04 -0.77 28.67
C ALA A 197 -19.52 0.04 27.46
N LEU A 198 -18.61 0.59 26.65
CA LEU A 198 -18.94 1.30 25.42
C LEU A 198 -19.66 0.38 24.42
N LEU A 199 -19.09 -0.82 24.16
CA LEU A 199 -19.68 -1.79 23.24
C LEU A 199 -21.09 -2.20 23.68
N THR A 200 -21.28 -2.47 25.00
CA THR A 200 -22.59 -2.76 25.56
C THR A 200 -23.59 -1.62 25.36
N LYS A 201 -23.16 -0.37 25.58
CA LYS A 201 -23.97 0.81 25.35
C LYS A 201 -24.35 1.00 23.89
N LEU A 202 -23.49 0.57 22.96
CA LEU A 202 -23.76 0.56 21.51
C LEU A 202 -24.65 -0.63 21.08
N GLY A 203 -25.05 -1.51 22.01
CA GLY A 203 -25.92 -2.64 21.75
C GLY A 203 -25.22 -3.93 21.36
N TYR A 204 -23.88 -4.01 21.51
CA TYR A 204 -23.15 -5.24 21.30
C TYR A 204 -23.41 -6.23 22.45
N ALA A 205 -23.57 -7.51 22.12
CA ALA A 205 -23.59 -8.56 23.11
C ALA A 205 -22.16 -8.93 23.52
N VAL A 206 -21.79 -8.61 24.76
CA VAL A 206 -20.44 -8.79 25.29
C VAL A 206 -20.48 -9.92 26.31
N ASP A 207 -19.63 -10.95 26.09
CA ASP A 207 -19.41 -12.07 27.02
C ASP A 207 -17.87 -12.28 27.18
N GLY A 208 -17.31 -11.62 28.19
CA GLY A 208 -15.85 -11.54 28.35
C GLY A 208 -15.17 -10.89 27.15
N VAL A 209 -14.35 -11.65 26.44
CA VAL A 209 -13.66 -11.20 25.21
C VAL A 209 -14.45 -11.53 23.93
N ALA A 210 -15.51 -12.32 24.03
CA ALA A 210 -16.38 -12.65 22.91
C ALA A 210 -17.43 -11.53 22.72
N VAL A 211 -17.48 -10.96 21.50
CA VAL A 211 -18.34 -9.80 21.21
C VAL A 211 -19.09 -10.03 19.91
N ARG A 212 -20.40 -9.82 19.93
CA ARG A 212 -21.25 -9.87 18.75
C ARG A 212 -21.91 -8.52 18.52
N PRO A 213 -21.74 -7.92 17.33
CA PRO A 213 -22.39 -6.66 17.00
C PRO A 213 -23.91 -6.82 16.84
N PRO A 214 -24.67 -5.72 16.93
CA PRO A 214 -26.04 -5.67 16.41
C PRO A 214 -26.06 -5.99 14.92
N GLU A 215 -27.20 -6.50 14.43
CA GLU A 215 -27.36 -6.86 13.02
C GLU A 215 -27.03 -5.70 12.10
N GLY A 216 -26.26 -5.97 11.06
CA GLY A 216 -25.83 -5.00 10.03
C GLY A 216 -24.77 -3.99 10.48
N ARG A 217 -24.33 -4.01 11.74
CA ARG A 217 -23.27 -3.09 12.24
C ARG A 217 -21.90 -3.74 12.23
N LYS A 218 -20.86 -2.93 12.06
CA LYS A 218 -19.46 -3.36 12.10
C LYS A 218 -18.63 -2.35 12.89
N ALA A 219 -17.77 -2.84 13.79
CA ALA A 219 -16.82 -2.00 14.49
C ALA A 219 -15.61 -1.67 13.62
N VAL A 220 -15.00 -0.49 13.84
CA VAL A 220 -13.72 -0.10 13.24
C VAL A 220 -12.85 0.49 14.35
N PHE A 221 -11.76 -0.21 14.69
CA PHE A 221 -10.81 0.23 15.70
C PHE A 221 -9.70 1.06 15.06
N LEU A 222 -9.44 2.24 15.63
CA LEU A 222 -8.44 3.18 15.09
C LEU A 222 -7.00 2.91 15.60
N GLY A 223 -6.75 1.77 16.24
CA GLY A 223 -5.45 1.40 16.78
C GLY A 223 -5.21 1.92 18.19
N ASP A 224 -3.93 1.91 18.61
CA ASP A 224 -3.50 2.16 19.98
C ASP A 224 -4.29 1.31 20.98
N LEU A 225 -4.28 0.00 20.71
CA LEU A 225 -4.97 -1.01 21.51
C LEU A 225 -4.29 -1.22 22.87
N VAL A 226 -2.99 -1.00 22.93
CA VAL A 226 -2.10 -1.34 24.04
C VAL A 226 -1.50 -0.13 24.74
N ASP A 227 -0.76 -0.37 25.80
CA ASP A 227 -0.07 0.59 26.65
C ASP A 227 -1.03 1.38 27.56
N ARG A 228 -0.50 1.93 28.65
CA ARG A 228 -1.16 2.78 29.64
C ARG A 228 -2.18 2.06 30.54
N GLY A 229 -3.14 1.36 29.99
CA GLY A 229 -4.21 0.71 30.75
C GLY A 229 -3.82 -0.68 31.25
N PRO A 230 -4.62 -1.22 32.18
CA PRO A 230 -4.22 -2.42 32.95
C PRO A 230 -4.48 -3.74 32.23
N ARG A 231 -5.21 -3.75 31.09
CA ARG A 231 -5.72 -5.00 30.50
C ARG A 231 -5.47 -5.08 28.98
N SER A 232 -4.25 -4.75 28.53
CA SER A 232 -3.86 -4.84 27.12
C SER A 232 -4.08 -6.23 26.49
N PRO A 233 -3.78 -7.38 27.17
CA PRO A 233 -4.04 -8.69 26.61
C PRO A 233 -5.53 -8.96 26.34
N ASP A 234 -6.43 -8.51 27.21
CA ASP A 234 -7.87 -8.71 27.02
C ASP A 234 -8.42 -7.86 25.87
N VAL A 235 -7.97 -6.61 25.74
CA VAL A 235 -8.27 -5.76 24.57
C VAL A 235 -7.80 -6.44 23.29
N LEU A 236 -6.58 -6.96 23.27
CA LEU A 236 -6.05 -7.67 22.11
C LEU A 236 -6.89 -8.91 21.76
N ARG A 237 -7.26 -9.73 22.74
CA ARG A 237 -8.13 -10.90 22.49
C ARG A 237 -9.47 -10.50 21.91
N LEU A 238 -10.12 -9.49 22.48
CA LEU A 238 -11.41 -9.01 22.03
C LEU A 238 -11.33 -8.50 20.57
N VAL A 239 -10.40 -7.60 20.30
CA VAL A 239 -10.25 -7.00 18.96
C VAL A 239 -9.84 -8.04 17.92
N MET A 240 -8.87 -8.92 18.25
CA MET A 240 -8.44 -10.01 17.38
C MET A 240 -9.61 -10.97 17.07
N GLY A 241 -10.42 -11.31 18.06
CA GLY A 241 -11.61 -12.14 17.88
C GLY A 241 -12.61 -11.49 16.92
N MET A 242 -12.99 -10.25 17.16
CA MET A 242 -13.92 -9.53 16.30
C MET A 242 -13.41 -9.37 14.85
N VAL A 243 -12.10 -9.14 14.68
CA VAL A 243 -11.50 -9.03 13.34
C VAL A 243 -11.48 -10.38 12.64
N ALA A 244 -11.16 -11.47 13.36
CA ALA A 244 -11.16 -12.83 12.81
C ALA A 244 -12.57 -13.28 12.39
N ASP A 245 -13.60 -12.90 13.16
CA ASP A 245 -15.02 -13.16 12.85
C ASP A 245 -15.58 -12.26 11.74
N GLY A 246 -14.78 -11.30 11.23
CA GLY A 246 -15.22 -10.33 10.21
C GLY A 246 -16.21 -9.28 10.71
N THR A 247 -16.45 -9.20 12.01
CA THR A 247 -17.37 -8.25 12.66
C THR A 247 -16.72 -6.91 12.98
N ALA A 248 -15.38 -6.84 12.85
CA ALA A 248 -14.64 -5.58 12.97
C ALA A 248 -13.54 -5.44 11.93
N LEU A 249 -13.10 -4.19 11.74
CA LEU A 249 -11.84 -3.81 11.10
C LEU A 249 -10.94 -3.15 12.13
N CYS A 250 -9.63 -3.23 11.93
CA CYS A 250 -8.66 -2.57 12.80
C CYS A 250 -7.53 -1.99 11.96
N VAL A 251 -7.17 -0.73 12.21
CA VAL A 251 -5.93 -0.13 11.72
C VAL A 251 -4.91 -0.07 12.87
N PRO A 252 -3.60 -0.12 12.61
CA PRO A 252 -2.61 -0.04 13.68
C PRO A 252 -2.46 1.37 14.21
N GLY A 253 -2.25 1.51 15.52
CA GLY A 253 -1.73 2.72 16.12
C GLY A 253 -0.21 2.69 16.27
N ASN A 254 0.38 3.81 16.66
CA ASN A 254 1.82 3.92 16.85
C ASN A 254 2.31 3.08 18.06
N HIS A 255 1.50 2.94 19.11
CA HIS A 255 1.78 2.06 20.25
C HIS A 255 1.80 0.59 19.86
N ASP A 256 0.83 0.14 19.07
CA ASP A 256 0.76 -1.21 18.51
C ASP A 256 2.00 -1.55 17.69
N MET A 257 2.44 -0.62 16.84
CA MET A 257 3.63 -0.80 16.00
C MET A 257 4.93 -0.75 16.81
N LYS A 258 4.95 -0.05 17.93
CA LYS A 258 6.05 -0.04 18.87
C LYS A 258 6.17 -1.39 19.59
N LEU A 259 5.04 -1.94 20.05
CA LEU A 259 4.97 -3.29 20.61
C LEU A 259 5.43 -4.34 19.58
N LEU A 260 4.93 -4.30 18.35
CA LEU A 260 5.33 -5.22 17.29
C LEU A 260 6.85 -5.21 17.05
N ARG A 261 7.48 -4.03 17.01
CA ARG A 261 8.95 -3.93 16.87
C ARG A 261 9.66 -4.61 18.03
N LYS A 262 9.16 -4.45 19.26
CA LYS A 262 9.72 -5.11 20.44
C LYS A 262 9.55 -6.62 20.41
N LEU A 263 8.38 -7.12 20.03
CA LEU A 263 8.11 -8.55 19.86
C LEU A 263 8.95 -9.22 18.74
N ARG A 264 9.45 -8.41 17.81
CA ARG A 264 10.43 -8.82 16.77
C ARG A 264 11.88 -8.75 17.23
N GLY A 265 12.14 -8.49 18.52
CA GLY A 265 13.49 -8.42 19.08
C GLY A 265 14.27 -7.15 18.73
N ARG A 266 13.60 -6.12 18.21
CA ARG A 266 14.27 -4.84 17.92
C ARG A 266 14.46 -4.06 19.22
N ASP A 267 15.55 -3.29 19.27
CA ASP A 267 15.73 -2.32 20.34
C ASP A 267 14.76 -1.16 20.16
N VAL A 268 13.94 -0.94 21.19
CA VAL A 268 12.89 0.09 21.23
C VAL A 268 12.91 0.74 22.60
N GLN A 269 12.86 2.06 22.66
CA GLN A 269 12.73 2.79 23.93
C GLN A 269 11.47 2.35 24.67
N ILE A 270 11.63 1.96 25.93
CA ILE A 270 10.52 1.51 26.78
C ILE A 270 9.94 2.76 27.48
N THR A 271 8.98 3.40 26.83
CA THR A 271 8.31 4.62 27.28
C THR A 271 6.81 4.54 26.94
N HIS A 272 6.02 5.39 27.56
CA HIS A 272 4.58 5.60 27.28
C HIS A 272 3.70 4.36 27.49
N GLY A 273 3.98 3.53 28.51
CA GLY A 273 3.14 2.38 28.84
C GLY A 273 3.60 1.03 28.26
N LEU A 274 4.68 1.01 27.46
CA LEU A 274 5.18 -0.24 26.87
C LEU A 274 5.75 -1.20 27.93
N ALA A 275 6.25 -0.70 29.07
CA ALA A 275 6.76 -1.54 30.15
C ALA A 275 5.63 -2.40 30.73
N GLU A 276 4.52 -1.77 31.05
CA GLU A 276 3.32 -2.39 31.63
C GLU A 276 2.71 -3.40 30.66
N THR A 277 2.58 -3.07 29.37
CA THR A 277 2.11 -4.02 28.34
C THR A 277 3.00 -5.26 28.26
N ARG A 278 4.33 -5.08 28.32
CA ARG A 278 5.26 -6.20 28.31
C ARG A 278 5.13 -7.10 29.55
N GLU A 279 4.96 -6.52 30.72
CA GLU A 279 4.74 -7.25 31.97
C GLU A 279 3.44 -8.06 31.89
N GLN A 280 2.35 -7.45 31.41
CA GLN A 280 1.08 -8.14 31.18
C GLN A 280 1.23 -9.30 30.19
N LEU A 281 1.95 -9.10 29.06
CA LEU A 281 2.19 -10.15 28.08
C LEU A 281 3.17 -11.24 28.56
N ALA A 282 4.04 -10.94 29.51
CA ALA A 282 4.93 -11.95 30.09
C ALA A 282 4.17 -13.01 30.90
N GLY A 283 2.96 -12.70 31.39
CA GLY A 283 2.05 -13.65 32.01
C GLY A 283 1.25 -14.50 31.03
N GLU A 284 1.39 -14.29 29.73
CA GLU A 284 0.63 -14.95 28.68
C GLU A 284 1.39 -16.12 28.04
N THR A 285 0.67 -16.99 27.33
CA THR A 285 1.29 -18.11 26.62
C THR A 285 2.12 -17.64 25.42
N PRO A 286 3.21 -18.34 25.07
CA PRO A 286 4.01 -18.01 23.86
C PRO A 286 3.17 -18.01 22.58
N GLU A 287 2.16 -18.88 22.50
CA GLU A 287 1.25 -19.00 21.36
C GLU A 287 0.40 -17.73 21.21
N PHE A 288 -0.14 -17.19 22.30
CA PHE A 288 -0.89 -15.95 22.28
C PHE A 288 0.00 -14.77 21.85
N VAL A 289 1.21 -14.67 22.40
CA VAL A 289 2.16 -13.62 22.01
C VAL A 289 2.52 -13.73 20.51
N ALA A 290 2.66 -14.95 19.99
CA ALA A 290 2.88 -15.17 18.56
C ALA A 290 1.67 -14.74 17.71
N GLN A 291 0.44 -15.01 18.17
CA GLN A 291 -0.79 -14.56 17.52
C GLN A 291 -0.89 -13.02 17.51
N VAL A 292 -0.63 -12.36 18.64
CA VAL A 292 -0.56 -10.90 18.75
C VAL A 292 0.44 -10.33 17.74
N ARG A 293 1.65 -10.88 17.67
CA ARG A 293 2.67 -10.46 16.72
C ARG A 293 2.19 -10.61 15.28
N ALA A 294 1.57 -11.72 14.92
CA ALA A 294 1.05 -11.97 13.58
C ALA A 294 -0.11 -11.02 13.24
N PHE A 295 -1.01 -10.78 14.17
CA PHE A 295 -2.12 -9.84 14.02
C PHE A 295 -1.63 -8.42 13.77
N LEU A 296 -0.77 -7.87 14.62
CA LEU A 296 -0.24 -6.52 14.48
C LEU A 296 0.56 -6.33 13.19
N ASP A 297 1.26 -7.38 12.75
CA ASP A 297 2.01 -7.38 11.49
C ASP A 297 1.11 -7.33 10.26
N GLY A 298 -0.06 -7.97 10.34
CA GLY A 298 -1.06 -8.01 9.28
C GLY A 298 -1.92 -6.75 9.15
N LEU A 299 -1.89 -5.82 10.12
CA LEU A 299 -2.70 -4.61 10.09
C LEU A 299 -2.28 -3.65 8.97
N VAL A 300 -3.27 -3.14 8.24
CA VAL A 300 -3.09 -2.18 7.14
C VAL A 300 -3.18 -0.75 7.65
N SER A 301 -2.49 0.17 6.98
CA SER A 301 -2.34 1.56 7.42
C SER A 301 -3.67 2.33 7.55
N HIS A 302 -4.64 2.04 6.68
CA HIS A 302 -5.94 2.69 6.64
C HIS A 302 -6.91 1.87 5.81
N TYR A 303 -8.19 2.16 5.92
CA TYR A 303 -9.23 1.61 5.06
C TYR A 303 -9.98 2.71 4.33
N VAL A 304 -10.33 2.45 3.08
CA VAL A 304 -11.28 3.23 2.28
C VAL A 304 -12.58 2.45 2.21
N LEU A 305 -13.65 3.01 2.74
CA LEU A 305 -14.94 2.35 2.99
C LEU A 305 -16.07 3.10 2.27
N ASP A 306 -17.29 2.55 2.30
CA ASP A 306 -18.54 3.16 1.84
C ASP A 306 -18.45 3.82 0.46
N GLY A 307 -18.09 3.03 -0.55
CA GLY A 307 -17.96 3.54 -1.92
C GLY A 307 -16.85 4.60 -2.09
N GLY A 308 -15.94 4.71 -1.13
CA GLY A 308 -14.88 5.72 -1.10
C GLY A 308 -15.24 7.00 -0.37
N LYS A 309 -16.37 7.05 0.32
CA LYS A 309 -16.84 8.23 1.06
C LYS A 309 -16.28 8.34 2.47
N LEU A 310 -15.80 7.22 3.02
CA LEU A 310 -15.23 7.15 4.36
C LEU A 310 -13.82 6.61 4.32
N VAL A 311 -12.91 7.27 5.03
CA VAL A 311 -11.54 6.81 5.26
C VAL A 311 -11.28 6.77 6.74
N VAL A 312 -10.66 5.69 7.22
CA VAL A 312 -10.28 5.52 8.62
C VAL A 312 -8.78 5.26 8.71
N ALA A 313 -8.10 5.97 9.59
CA ALA A 313 -6.68 5.84 9.86
C ALA A 313 -6.38 6.30 11.28
N HIS A 314 -5.28 5.82 11.89
CA HIS A 314 -4.97 6.17 13.28
C HIS A 314 -4.71 7.67 13.46
N ALA A 315 -3.74 8.25 12.73
CA ALA A 315 -3.37 9.67 12.88
C ALA A 315 -3.87 10.57 11.73
N GLY A 316 -4.63 10.01 10.79
CA GLY A 316 -5.19 10.73 9.66
C GLY A 316 -4.76 10.23 8.29
N MET A 317 -5.30 10.85 7.22
CA MET A 317 -4.99 10.47 5.85
C MET A 317 -5.23 11.63 4.88
N LYS A 318 -4.18 12.11 4.23
CA LYS A 318 -4.27 13.13 3.17
C LYS A 318 -4.99 12.56 1.94
N ALA A 319 -5.71 13.41 1.19
CA ALA A 319 -6.50 12.99 0.03
C ALA A 319 -5.67 12.24 -1.02
N GLU A 320 -4.48 12.71 -1.31
CA GLU A 320 -3.55 12.11 -2.27
C GLU A 320 -2.96 10.75 -1.84
N MET A 321 -3.12 10.38 -0.56
CA MET A 321 -2.62 9.12 0.01
C MET A 321 -3.70 8.05 0.17
N GLN A 322 -4.99 8.43 0.05
CA GLN A 322 -6.12 7.52 0.25
C GLN A 322 -6.12 6.37 -0.77
N GLY A 323 -6.28 5.14 -0.28
CA GLY A 323 -6.28 3.94 -1.12
C GLY A 323 -4.92 3.63 -1.76
N ARG A 324 -3.83 4.23 -1.28
CA ARG A 324 -2.47 4.01 -1.76
C ARG A 324 -1.64 3.22 -0.77
N GLY A 325 -0.51 2.65 -1.22
CA GLY A 325 0.35 1.79 -0.39
C GLY A 325 1.83 2.14 -0.53
N SER A 326 2.40 2.73 0.51
CA SER A 326 3.86 2.96 0.63
C SER A 326 4.26 3.13 2.09
N GLY A 327 5.56 3.12 2.38
CA GLY A 327 6.08 3.47 3.70
C GLY A 327 5.63 4.85 4.15
N LYS A 328 5.69 5.87 3.28
CA LYS A 328 5.24 7.23 3.61
C LYS A 328 3.75 7.30 3.94
N VAL A 329 2.89 6.58 3.23
CA VAL A 329 1.45 6.49 3.55
C VAL A 329 1.25 5.84 4.91
N ARG A 330 2.00 4.77 5.21
CA ARG A 330 1.93 4.10 6.51
C ARG A 330 2.42 5.00 7.64
N ASP A 331 3.53 5.70 7.44
CA ASP A 331 4.09 6.61 8.43
C ASP A 331 3.13 7.77 8.72
N PHE A 332 2.52 8.37 7.68
CA PHE A 332 1.50 9.40 7.86
C PHE A 332 0.28 8.87 8.62
N ALA A 333 -0.21 7.68 8.26
CA ALA A 333 -1.35 7.06 8.95
C ALA A 333 -1.11 6.80 10.43
N LEU A 334 0.15 6.53 10.82
CA LEU A 334 0.53 6.20 12.20
C LEU A 334 0.90 7.41 13.06
N TYR A 335 1.48 8.44 12.45
CA TYR A 335 2.11 9.54 13.20
C TYR A 335 1.59 10.93 12.81
N GLY A 336 0.82 11.02 11.72
CA GLY A 336 0.50 12.29 11.09
C GLY A 336 1.73 12.96 10.48
N GLU A 337 1.74 14.27 10.41
CA GLU A 337 2.87 15.07 9.94
C GLU A 337 3.42 15.92 11.08
N THR A 338 4.73 15.91 11.26
CA THR A 338 5.39 16.67 12.30
C THR A 338 6.23 17.80 11.69
N THR A 339 6.36 18.92 12.43
CA THR A 339 7.21 20.05 12.00
C THR A 339 8.70 19.74 12.11
N GLY A 340 9.06 18.65 12.82
CA GLY A 340 10.44 18.35 13.21
C GLY A 340 10.86 19.03 14.52
N GLU A 341 10.02 19.87 15.09
CA GLU A 341 10.22 20.52 16.37
C GLU A 341 9.62 19.69 17.52
N THR A 342 10.06 19.94 18.73
CA THR A 342 9.47 19.41 19.97
C THR A 342 8.91 20.54 20.81
N ASP A 343 7.78 20.30 21.48
CA ASP A 343 7.18 21.23 22.41
C ASP A 343 7.94 21.28 23.76
N GLU A 344 7.48 22.10 24.68
CA GLU A 344 8.04 22.25 26.03
C GLU A 344 8.01 20.95 26.88
N PHE A 345 7.18 19.97 26.47
CA PHE A 345 7.09 18.66 27.12
C PHE A 345 7.91 17.60 26.39
N GLY A 346 8.70 17.98 25.35
CA GLY A 346 9.50 17.06 24.55
C GLY A 346 8.68 16.23 23.58
N LEU A 347 7.43 16.59 23.29
CA LEU A 347 6.58 15.92 22.32
C LEU A 347 6.74 16.54 20.91
N PRO A 348 6.68 15.75 19.84
CA PRO A 348 6.75 16.28 18.48
C PRO A 348 5.59 17.25 18.19
N VAL A 349 5.92 18.45 17.72
CA VAL A 349 4.93 19.42 17.22
C VAL A 349 4.36 18.89 15.89
N ARG A 350 3.04 18.86 15.77
CA ARG A 350 2.33 18.31 14.61
C ARG A 350 1.73 19.40 13.74
N HIS A 351 1.79 19.21 12.45
CA HIS A 351 0.98 20.00 11.51
C HIS A 351 -0.50 19.64 11.66
N ASN A 352 -1.36 20.65 11.68
CA ASN A 352 -2.80 20.46 11.62
C ASN A 352 -3.24 20.19 10.17
N TRP A 353 -2.90 18.99 9.67
CA TRP A 353 -3.23 18.55 8.31
C TRP A 353 -4.74 18.59 8.03
N ALA A 354 -5.58 18.41 9.06
CA ALA A 354 -7.03 18.40 8.95
C ALA A 354 -7.60 19.78 8.56
N ALA A 355 -6.97 20.86 9.01
CA ALA A 355 -7.35 22.22 8.61
C ALA A 355 -7.11 22.49 7.12
N GLU A 356 -6.14 21.80 6.52
CA GLU A 356 -5.79 21.92 5.11
C GLU A 356 -6.47 20.88 4.23
N TYR A 357 -7.17 19.90 4.83
CA TYR A 357 -7.82 18.84 4.08
C TYR A 357 -8.91 19.36 3.14
N ARG A 358 -8.88 18.93 1.88
CA ARG A 358 -9.84 19.32 0.82
C ARG A 358 -10.37 18.11 0.05
N GLY A 359 -10.17 16.88 0.59
CA GLY A 359 -10.69 15.67 -0.01
C GLY A 359 -12.22 15.56 0.07
N ALA A 360 -12.81 14.74 -0.78
CA ALA A 360 -14.26 14.50 -0.79
C ALA A 360 -14.71 13.48 0.27
N ALA A 361 -13.82 12.55 0.66
CA ALA A 361 -14.12 11.55 1.66
C ALA A 361 -14.11 12.14 3.07
N THR A 362 -14.97 11.65 3.94
CA THR A 362 -14.86 11.91 5.38
C THR A 362 -13.69 11.08 5.94
N VAL A 363 -12.78 11.72 6.67
CA VAL A 363 -11.65 11.02 7.33
C VAL A 363 -11.88 11.00 8.83
N VAL A 364 -11.94 9.80 9.42
CA VAL A 364 -12.02 9.62 10.88
C VAL A 364 -10.67 9.14 11.40
N TYR A 365 -10.14 9.80 12.43
CA TYR A 365 -8.81 9.54 12.98
C TYR A 365 -8.77 9.79 14.50
N GLY A 366 -7.77 9.22 15.20
CA GLY A 366 -7.52 9.38 16.62
C GLY A 366 -6.16 10.02 16.91
N HIS A 367 -5.32 9.36 17.71
CA HIS A 367 -3.92 9.69 17.98
C HIS A 367 -3.65 10.98 18.74
N THR A 368 -4.26 12.09 18.35
CA THR A 368 -4.11 13.38 19.02
C THR A 368 -5.28 13.60 19.97
N PRO A 369 -5.04 13.65 21.30
CA PRO A 369 -6.10 13.91 22.26
C PRO A 369 -6.74 15.30 22.05
N VAL A 370 -8.06 15.34 21.99
CA VAL A 370 -8.83 16.58 21.90
C VAL A 370 -9.86 16.65 23.05
N PRO A 371 -10.20 17.83 23.57
CA PRO A 371 -11.12 17.97 24.72
C PRO A 371 -12.55 17.57 24.38
N ALA A 372 -12.95 17.67 23.12
CA ALA A 372 -14.25 17.30 22.58
C ALA A 372 -14.08 16.79 21.16
N PRO A 373 -15.05 16.04 20.60
CA PRO A 373 -15.03 15.67 19.18
C PRO A 373 -14.88 16.91 18.29
N GLU A 374 -13.91 16.86 17.38
CA GLU A 374 -13.55 17.98 16.52
C GLU A 374 -13.85 17.65 15.06
N TRP A 375 -14.68 18.48 14.44
CA TRP A 375 -14.93 18.45 13.02
C TRP A 375 -14.18 19.59 12.33
N LEU A 376 -13.28 19.25 11.42
CA LEU A 376 -12.56 20.20 10.57
C LEU A 376 -12.73 19.79 9.12
N ASN A 377 -13.38 20.62 8.30
CA ASN A 377 -13.69 20.30 6.92
C ASN A 377 -14.47 18.94 6.85
N HIS A 378 -13.91 17.93 6.16
CA HIS A 378 -14.43 16.56 6.11
C HIS A 378 -13.65 15.61 7.01
N THR A 379 -13.07 16.08 8.11
CA THR A 379 -12.33 15.26 9.07
C THR A 379 -13.01 15.25 10.42
N LEU A 380 -13.03 14.11 11.08
CA LEU A 380 -13.52 13.94 12.44
C LEU A 380 -12.42 13.32 13.31
N ASN A 381 -12.09 14.03 14.39
CA ASN A 381 -11.33 13.48 15.51
C ASN A 381 -12.30 13.27 16.68
N PRO A 382 -12.76 12.03 16.93
CA PRO A 382 -13.58 11.73 18.09
C PRO A 382 -12.72 11.93 19.36
N ARG A 383 -13.34 12.44 20.42
CA ARG A 383 -12.67 12.64 21.70
C ARG A 383 -12.00 11.35 22.16
N VAL A 384 -10.68 11.44 22.42
CA VAL A 384 -9.96 10.37 23.10
C VAL A 384 -10.08 10.64 24.61
N PRO A 385 -10.67 9.74 25.41
CA PRO A 385 -10.71 9.90 26.85
C PRO A 385 -9.28 10.01 27.38
N ARG A 386 -8.98 11.08 28.14
CA ARG A 386 -7.76 11.07 28.95
C ARG A 386 -7.99 10.02 30.06
N VAL A 387 -7.19 8.97 30.03
CA VAL A 387 -7.01 8.14 31.22
C VAL A 387 -6.22 9.00 32.21
N VAL A 388 -6.89 9.44 33.25
CA VAL A 388 -6.29 10.17 34.37
C VAL A 388 -5.57 9.20 35.27
#